data_1d6a679a0b4f3c806f7e5551e691a26f
#
_entry.id   1d6a679a0b4f3c806f7e5551e691a26f
#
_cell.length_a   1.000
_cell.length_b   1.000
_cell.length_c   1.000
_cell.angle_alpha   90.00
_cell.angle_beta   90.00
_cell.angle_gamma   90.00
#
_symmetry.space_group_name_H-M   'P 1'
#
loop_
_entity.id
_entity.type
_entity.pdbx_description
1 polymer ?
#
loop_
_entity_poly.entity_id
_entity_poly.type
_entity_poly.pdbx_seq_one_letter_code
_entity_poly.pdbx_strand_id
1 'polypeptide(L)'
;MATRCFICSSNISNPLSSRYPTIACPSCCEKAVDSYGKIVRFENADPFGGFVAIHCDPNENIIRKDEDHICFINGIACYADEARFGGIVIKPKS
;
A
#
# COMPACT_ATOMS: atom_id res chain seq x y z
N MET A 1 -11.25 -2.70 -18.21
CA MET A 1 -11.65 -3.83 -17.35
C MET A 1 -11.38 -3.53 -15.89
N ALA A 2 -12.28 -3.92 -15.03
CA ALA A 2 -12.08 -3.74 -13.60
C ALA A 2 -11.07 -4.77 -13.08
N THR A 3 -10.17 -4.33 -12.21
CA THR A 3 -9.25 -5.20 -11.50
C THR A 3 -9.89 -5.60 -10.17
N ARG A 4 -9.58 -6.78 -9.69
CA ARG A 4 -10.05 -7.21 -8.37
C ARG A 4 -8.93 -7.15 -7.37
N CYS A 5 -9.27 -6.74 -6.15
CA CYS A 5 -8.35 -6.76 -5.03
C CYS A 5 -7.91 -8.19 -4.73
N PHE A 6 -6.62 -8.44 -4.60
CA PHE A 6 -6.12 -9.78 -4.30
C PHE A 6 -6.33 -10.17 -2.83
N ILE A 7 -6.76 -9.25 -1.99
CA ILE A 7 -7.03 -9.51 -0.57
C ILE A 7 -8.51 -9.88 -0.36
N CYS A 8 -9.43 -9.00 -0.80
CA CYS A 8 -10.87 -9.15 -0.52
C CYS A 8 -11.71 -9.42 -1.76
N SER A 9 -11.12 -9.46 -2.93
CA SER A 9 -11.78 -9.71 -4.22
C SER A 9 -12.79 -8.63 -4.64
N SER A 10 -12.80 -7.47 -4.00
CA SER A 10 -13.64 -6.36 -4.40
C SER A 10 -13.18 -5.79 -5.73
N ASN A 11 -14.12 -5.29 -6.53
CA ASN A 11 -13.78 -4.63 -7.79
C ASN A 11 -13.06 -3.31 -7.51
N ILE A 12 -12.00 -3.07 -8.28
CA ILE A 12 -11.25 -1.82 -8.20
C ILE A 12 -11.46 -1.07 -9.51
N SER A 13 -12.16 0.06 -9.43
CA SER A 13 -12.42 0.92 -10.57
C SER A 13 -11.45 2.11 -10.49
N ASN A 14 -10.23 1.92 -11.03
CA ASN A 14 -9.15 2.89 -10.90
C ASN A 14 -8.32 2.86 -12.18
N PRO A 15 -8.00 4.01 -12.80
CA PRO A 15 -7.16 4.04 -13.98
C PRO A 15 -5.80 3.35 -13.83
N LEU A 16 -5.26 3.29 -12.61
CA LEU A 16 -4.02 2.58 -12.34
C LEU A 16 -4.15 1.07 -12.47
N SER A 17 -5.37 0.52 -12.29
CA SER A 17 -5.58 -0.93 -12.29
C SER A 17 -5.28 -1.58 -13.64
N SER A 18 -5.38 -0.84 -14.75
CA SER A 18 -5.05 -1.38 -16.06
C SER A 18 -3.55 -1.64 -16.22
N ARG A 19 -2.73 -0.92 -15.46
CA ARG A 19 -1.28 -1.03 -15.50
C ARG A 19 -0.76 -1.99 -14.41
N TYR A 20 -1.53 -2.12 -13.34
CA TYR A 20 -1.18 -2.95 -12.18
C TYR A 20 -2.34 -3.91 -11.90
N PRO A 21 -2.42 -5.03 -12.63
CA PRO A 21 -3.61 -5.90 -12.59
C PRO A 21 -3.82 -6.61 -11.25
N THR A 22 -2.78 -6.69 -10.41
CA THR A 22 -2.87 -7.37 -9.13
C THR A 22 -2.47 -6.39 -8.01
N ILE A 23 -3.46 -5.68 -7.48
CA ILE A 23 -3.24 -4.68 -6.42
C ILE A 23 -4.30 -4.82 -5.34
N ALA A 24 -4.03 -4.24 -4.17
CA ALA A 24 -5.00 -4.15 -3.09
C ALA A 24 -5.91 -2.94 -3.30
N CYS A 25 -7.19 -3.08 -2.93
CA CYS A 25 -8.13 -1.97 -2.98
C CYS A 25 -7.83 -0.96 -1.86
N PRO A 26 -8.36 0.29 -1.96
CA PRO A 26 -8.10 1.29 -0.92
C PRO A 26 -8.47 0.85 0.48
N SER A 27 -9.58 0.14 0.65
CA SER A 27 -10.00 -0.35 1.98
C SER A 27 -9.00 -1.33 2.57
N CYS A 28 -8.43 -2.22 1.76
CA CYS A 28 -7.41 -3.15 2.23
C CYS A 28 -6.08 -2.43 2.50
N CYS A 29 -5.73 -1.44 1.69
CA CYS A 29 -4.52 -0.65 1.92
C CYS A 29 -4.53 0.03 3.29
N GLU A 30 -5.69 0.44 3.77
CA GLU A 30 -5.83 1.04 5.09
C GLU A 30 -5.53 0.07 6.23
N LYS A 31 -5.54 -1.23 5.97
CA LYS A 31 -5.27 -2.28 6.95
C LYS A 31 -3.82 -2.73 6.97
N ALA A 32 -2.97 -2.11 6.15
CA ALA A 32 -1.57 -2.52 6.06
C ALA A 32 -0.84 -2.27 7.37
N VAL A 33 -0.04 -3.25 7.78
CA VAL A 33 0.81 -3.15 8.97
C VAL A 33 2.23 -3.55 8.59
N ASP A 34 3.19 -3.11 9.40
CA ASP A 34 4.59 -3.48 9.20
C ASP A 34 4.89 -4.84 9.87
N SER A 35 6.15 -5.27 9.84
CA SER A 35 6.55 -6.56 10.42
C SER A 35 6.41 -6.60 11.95
N TYR A 36 6.20 -5.46 12.59
CA TYR A 36 5.95 -5.36 14.03
C TYR A 36 4.47 -5.25 14.38
N GLY A 37 3.59 -5.33 13.36
CA GLY A 37 2.16 -5.21 13.57
C GLY A 37 1.66 -3.78 13.73
N LYS A 38 2.49 -2.79 13.48
CA LYS A 38 2.12 -1.38 13.58
C LYS A 38 1.53 -0.89 12.24
N ILE A 39 0.57 0.01 12.32
CA ILE A 39 -0.04 0.58 11.13
C ILE A 39 1.04 1.23 10.25
N VAL A 40 1.05 0.91 8.97
CA VAL A 40 1.98 1.52 8.01
C VAL A 40 1.19 2.14 6.86
N ARG A 41 1.57 3.36 6.49
CA ARG A 41 0.99 4.06 5.35
C ARG A 41 2.12 4.46 4.41
N PHE A 42 1.82 4.50 3.12
CA PHE A 42 2.82 4.80 2.10
C PHE A 42 2.41 6.05 1.36
N GLU A 43 3.37 6.96 1.17
CA GLU A 43 3.12 8.22 0.48
C GLU A 43 4.29 8.59 -0.41
N ASN A 44 4.09 9.55 -1.31
CA ASN A 44 5.19 10.13 -2.04
C ASN A 44 5.96 11.08 -1.10
N ALA A 45 7.28 11.02 -1.15
CA ALA A 45 8.13 11.80 -0.24
C ALA A 45 8.07 13.29 -0.53
N ASP A 46 7.84 13.67 -1.79
CA ASP A 46 7.71 15.06 -2.20
C ASP A 46 6.80 15.16 -3.44
N PRO A 47 6.46 16.39 -3.88
CA PRO A 47 5.55 16.57 -5.02
C PRO A 47 6.05 16.00 -6.35
N PHE A 48 7.34 15.75 -6.47
CA PHE A 48 7.94 15.23 -7.69
C PHE A 48 8.14 13.72 -7.68
N GLY A 49 7.72 13.05 -6.62
CA GLY A 49 7.84 11.62 -6.46
C GLY A 49 8.58 11.24 -5.20
N GLY A 50 9.24 10.08 -5.23
CA GLY A 50 9.87 9.53 -4.04
C GLY A 50 8.92 8.64 -3.26
N PHE A 51 9.41 8.00 -2.22
CA PHE A 51 8.66 7.02 -1.46
C PHE A 51 8.96 7.15 0.03
N VAL A 52 7.95 7.09 0.85
CA VAL A 52 8.12 7.06 2.31
C VAL A 52 7.09 6.11 2.92
N ALA A 53 7.55 5.28 3.85
CA ALA A 53 6.70 4.43 4.68
C ALA A 53 6.56 5.11 6.04
N ILE A 54 5.32 5.39 6.43
CA ILE A 54 5.01 6.08 7.68
C ILE A 54 4.42 5.06 8.64
N HIS A 55 5.13 4.78 9.73
CA HIS A 55 4.69 3.81 10.75
C HIS A 55 4.00 4.54 11.88
N CYS A 56 2.82 4.05 12.26
CA CYS A 56 1.98 4.71 13.26
C CYS A 56 1.64 3.76 14.40
N ASP A 57 1.35 4.32 15.58
CA ASP A 57 0.82 3.55 16.70
C ASP A 57 -0.70 3.34 16.54
N PRO A 58 -1.36 2.56 17.42
CA PRO A 58 -2.81 2.34 17.32
C PRO A 58 -3.66 3.62 17.40
N ASN A 59 -3.10 4.71 17.91
CA ASN A 59 -3.76 6.01 17.96
C ASN A 59 -3.45 6.88 16.75
N GLU A 60 -2.80 6.29 15.75
CA GLU A 60 -2.41 6.95 14.49
C GLU A 60 -1.37 8.06 14.66
N ASN A 61 -0.60 8.03 15.76
CA ASN A 61 0.54 8.93 15.92
C ASN A 61 1.75 8.36 15.17
N ILE A 62 2.44 9.20 14.44
CA ILE A 62 3.62 8.77 13.67
C ILE A 62 4.75 8.44 14.64
N ILE A 63 5.26 7.20 14.57
CA ILE A 63 6.36 6.75 15.43
C ILE A 63 7.68 6.65 14.69
N ARG A 64 7.65 6.47 13.36
CA ARG A 64 8.86 6.52 12.54
C ARG A 64 8.50 6.62 11.07
N LYS A 65 9.48 6.99 10.25
CA LYS A 65 9.39 7.00 8.79
C LYS A 65 10.61 6.31 8.22
N ASP A 66 10.42 5.51 7.17
CA ASP A 66 11.53 4.87 6.46
C ASP A 66 11.15 4.63 4.99
N GLU A 67 11.93 3.84 4.29
CA GLU A 67 11.71 3.53 2.89
C GLU A 67 11.39 2.05 2.68
N ASP A 68 10.90 1.36 3.69
CA ASP A 68 10.56 -0.06 3.60
C ASP A 68 9.32 -0.24 2.74
N HIS A 69 9.39 -1.12 1.75
CA HIS A 69 8.28 -1.43 0.84
C HIS A 69 7.42 -2.59 1.33
N ILE A 70 7.83 -3.31 2.35
CA ILE A 70 7.14 -4.52 2.79
C ILE A 70 6.05 -4.17 3.79
N CYS A 71 4.86 -4.73 3.59
CA CYS A 71 3.75 -4.62 4.55
C CYS A 71 2.95 -5.91 4.55
N PHE A 72 2.02 -6.01 5.49
CA PHE A 72 1.17 -7.17 5.63
C PHE A 72 -0.28 -6.72 5.73
N ILE A 73 -1.16 -7.39 4.99
CA ILE A 73 -2.60 -7.13 5.03
C ILE A 73 -3.27 -8.48 5.28
N ASN A 74 -4.00 -8.60 6.40
CA ASN A 74 -4.63 -9.86 6.81
C ASN A 74 -3.63 -11.03 6.84
N GLY A 75 -2.40 -10.77 7.25
CA GLY A 75 -1.34 -11.77 7.31
C GLY A 75 -0.68 -12.09 5.97
N ILE A 76 -1.09 -11.43 4.89
CA ILE A 76 -0.54 -11.65 3.56
C ILE A 76 0.60 -10.67 3.32
N ALA A 77 1.78 -11.19 2.98
CA ALA A 77 2.94 -10.35 2.69
C ALA A 77 2.72 -9.59 1.39
N CYS A 78 2.90 -8.28 1.44
CA CYS A 78 2.66 -7.37 0.34
C CYS A 78 3.85 -6.46 0.09
N TYR A 79 3.91 -5.89 -1.10
CA TYR A 79 4.94 -4.95 -1.52
C TYR A 79 4.27 -3.66 -1.98
N ALA A 80 4.67 -2.55 -1.36
CA ALA A 80 4.20 -1.22 -1.77
C ALA A 80 5.15 -0.67 -2.83
N ASP A 81 4.60 -0.24 -3.96
CA ASP A 81 5.39 0.24 -5.08
C ASP A 81 4.91 1.62 -5.50
N GLU A 82 5.84 2.45 -5.94
CA GLU A 82 5.51 3.77 -6.43
C GLU A 82 4.90 3.66 -7.83
N ALA A 83 3.71 4.20 -8.01
CA ALA A 83 3.05 4.18 -9.30
C ALA A 83 3.72 5.19 -10.25
N ARG A 84 3.69 4.89 -11.54
CA ARG A 84 4.39 5.68 -12.56
C ARG A 84 3.95 7.16 -12.60
N PHE A 85 2.68 7.42 -12.30
CA PHE A 85 2.13 8.77 -12.35
C PHE A 85 1.87 9.36 -10.96
N GLY A 86 2.58 8.85 -9.97
CA GLY A 86 2.39 9.23 -8.58
C GLY A 86 1.44 8.30 -7.86
N GLY A 87 1.40 8.42 -6.53
CA GLY A 87 0.63 7.53 -5.69
C GLY A 87 1.37 6.22 -5.43
N ILE A 88 0.78 5.40 -4.60
CA ILE A 88 1.37 4.13 -4.18
C ILE A 88 0.38 3.00 -4.45
N VAL A 89 0.85 1.90 -5.01
CA VAL A 89 0.05 0.68 -5.19
C VAL A 89 0.63 -0.42 -4.31
N ILE A 90 -0.23 -1.26 -3.75
CA ILE A 90 0.19 -2.40 -2.94
C ILE A 90 -0.16 -3.67 -3.72
N LYS A 91 0.85 -4.50 -3.96
CA LYS A 91 0.73 -5.73 -4.72
C LYS A 91 1.25 -6.91 -3.89
N PRO A 92 0.94 -8.16 -4.28
CA PRO A 92 1.47 -9.31 -3.53
C PRO A 92 2.98 -9.35 -3.61
N LYS A 93 3.61 -9.72 -2.50
CA LYS A 93 5.04 -9.97 -2.48
C LYS A 93 5.26 -11.38 -3.01
N SER A 94 5.80 -11.49 -4.16
CA SER A 94 6.04 -12.80 -4.78
C SER A 94 7.49 -13.03 -5.07
#